data_5bda2d700b562d0e93d735673993cbbf
#
_entry.id   5bda2d700b562d0e93d735673993cbbf
#
_cell.length_a   1.000
_cell.length_b   1.000
_cell.length_c   1.000
_cell.angle_alpha   90.00
_cell.angle_beta   90.00
_cell.angle_gamma   90.00
#
_symmetry.space_group_name_H-M   'P 1'
#
loop_
_entity.id
_entity.type
_entity.pdbx_description
1 polymer ?
#
loop_
_entity_poly.entity_id
_entity_poly.type
_entity_poly.pdbx_seq_one_letter_code
_entity_poly.pdbx_strand_id
1 'polypeptide(L)' 'MAKIDFQVETKYGVYGDAIFVPDDAPMSIDEIEAEKQRRVANWIAHIETPAEPEA' A
#
# COMPACT_ATOMS: atom_id res chain seq x y z
N MET A 1 -0.70 -14.48 13.49
CA MET A 1 -0.88 -13.38 12.53
C MET A 1 0.28 -12.42 12.67
N ALA A 2 0.91 -12.10 11.56
CA ALA A 2 2.05 -11.21 11.56
C ALA A 2 1.66 -9.87 10.95
N LYS A 3 2.28 -8.81 11.44
CA LYS A 3 2.05 -7.48 10.92
C LYS A 3 3.38 -6.94 10.41
N ILE A 4 3.38 -6.46 9.18
CA ILE A 4 4.57 -5.91 8.55
C ILE A 4 4.33 -4.43 8.30
N ASP A 5 5.01 -3.59 9.05
CA ASP A 5 4.94 -2.15 8.85
C ASP A 5 5.93 -1.75 7.77
N PHE A 6 5.53 -0.80 6.93
CA PHE A 6 6.43 -0.33 5.89
C PHE A 6 6.18 1.14 5.62
N GLN A 7 7.18 1.79 5.07
CA GLN A 7 7.10 3.18 4.66
C GLN A 7 7.77 3.31 3.30
N VAL A 8 7.18 4.13 2.46
CA VAL A 8 7.69 4.38 1.11
C VAL A 8 7.71 5.88 0.89
N GLU A 9 8.88 6.40 0.51
CA GLU A 9 8.99 7.81 0.17
C GLU A 9 8.48 8.03 -1.23
N THR A 10 7.62 9.02 -1.39
CA THR A 10 7.09 9.38 -2.69
C THR A 10 7.24 10.88 -2.87
N LYS A 11 6.96 11.34 -4.08
CA LYS A 11 6.99 12.78 -4.36
C LYS A 11 5.95 13.55 -3.58
N TYR A 12 4.99 12.87 -2.99
CA TYR A 12 3.94 13.48 -2.18
C TYR A 12 4.20 13.34 -0.70
N GLY A 13 5.32 12.75 -0.31
CA GLY A 13 5.64 12.53 1.08
C GLY A 13 5.80 11.06 1.38
N VAL A 14 5.84 10.72 2.66
CA VAL A 14 6.04 9.35 3.09
C VAL A 14 4.70 8.67 3.26
N TYR A 15 4.54 7.56 2.60
CA TYR A 15 3.35 6.71 2.75
C TYR A 15 3.68 5.58 3.72
N GLY A 16 2.93 5.48 4.79
CA GLY A 16 3.11 4.43 5.77
C GLY A 16 1.88 3.57 5.88
N ASP A 17 2.08 2.27 5.97
CA ASP A 17 0.98 1.33 6.05
C ASP A 17 1.49 0.04 6.68
N ALA A 18 0.61 -0.92 6.83
CA ALA A 18 0.95 -2.21 7.38
C ALA A 18 0.21 -3.29 6.61
N ILE A 19 0.87 -4.44 6.49
CA ILE A 19 0.28 -5.60 5.83
C ILE A 19 0.13 -6.68 6.88
N PHE A 20 -1.07 -7.23 7.01
CA PHE A 20 -1.34 -8.31 7.92
C PHE A 20 -1.24 -9.63 7.18
N VAL A 21 -0.38 -10.52 7.68
CA VAL A 21 -0.14 -11.81 7.05
C VAL A 21 -0.77 -12.87 7.94
N PRO A 22 -1.79 -13.57 7.49
CA PRO A 22 -2.40 -14.62 8.30
C PRO A 22 -1.46 -15.81 8.46
N ASP A 23 -1.56 -16.48 9.59
CA ASP A 23 -0.70 -17.63 9.88
C ASP A 23 -0.95 -18.79 8.93
N ASP A 24 -2.19 -18.93 8.49
CA ASP A 24 -2.56 -20.05 7.62
C ASP A 24 -2.38 -19.74 6.15
N ALA A 25 -1.96 -18.53 5.82
CA ALA A 25 -1.75 -18.12 4.44
C ALA A 25 -0.56 -17.18 4.36
N PRO A 26 0.66 -17.69 4.63
CA PRO A 26 1.83 -16.84 4.63
C PRO A 26 2.10 -16.29 3.23
N MET A 27 2.61 -15.08 3.19
CA MET A 27 2.95 -14.41 1.95
C MET A 27 4.44 -14.51 1.71
N SER A 28 4.81 -14.73 0.45
CA SER A 28 6.22 -14.71 0.07
C SER A 28 6.71 -13.26 0.03
N ILE A 29 8.03 -13.10 -0.04
CA ILE A 29 8.61 -11.77 -0.14
C ILE A 29 8.12 -11.07 -1.39
N ASP A 30 8.02 -11.81 -2.50
CA ASP A 30 7.52 -11.24 -3.75
C ASP A 30 6.09 -10.75 -3.61
N GLU A 31 5.27 -11.51 -2.92
CA GLU A 31 3.88 -11.12 -2.70
C GLU A 31 3.79 -9.89 -1.82
N ILE A 32 4.64 -9.82 -0.80
CA ILE A 32 4.64 -8.67 0.09
C ILE A 32 5.08 -7.42 -0.66
N GLU A 33 6.12 -7.54 -1.50
CA GLU A 33 6.58 -6.40 -2.28
C GLU A 33 5.53 -5.93 -3.26
N ALA A 34 4.86 -6.88 -3.91
CA ALA A 34 3.79 -6.53 -4.86
C ALA A 34 2.65 -5.81 -4.15
N GLU A 35 2.31 -6.26 -2.95
CA GLU A 35 1.24 -5.62 -2.19
C GLU A 35 1.62 -4.21 -1.78
N LYS A 36 2.88 -4.01 -1.36
CA LYS A 36 3.35 -2.68 -1.01
C LYS A 36 3.22 -1.74 -2.20
N GLN A 37 3.69 -2.18 -3.35
CA GLN A 37 3.66 -1.34 -4.54
C GLN A 37 2.24 -1.04 -4.96
N ARG A 38 1.35 -2.01 -4.85
CA ARG A 38 -0.05 -1.80 -5.20
C ARG A 38 -0.69 -0.75 -4.30
N ARG A 39 -0.40 -0.82 -3.01
CA ARG A 39 -0.96 0.13 -2.07
C ARG A 39 -0.43 1.53 -2.31
N VAL A 40 0.86 1.66 -2.58
CA VAL A 40 1.46 2.95 -2.86
C VAL A 40 0.89 3.51 -4.16
N ALA A 41 0.78 2.68 -5.18
CA ALA A 41 0.24 3.13 -6.47
C ALA A 41 -1.20 3.60 -6.33
N ASN A 42 -2.01 2.88 -5.57
CA ASN A 42 -3.39 3.28 -5.34
C ASN A 42 -3.46 4.62 -4.60
N TRP A 43 -2.59 4.80 -3.62
CA TRP A 43 -2.55 6.04 -2.86
C TRP A 43 -2.17 7.21 -3.74
N ILE A 44 -1.15 7.03 -4.58
CA ILE A 44 -0.71 8.08 -5.48
C ILE A 44 -1.79 8.39 -6.50
N ALA A 45 -2.42 7.37 -7.05
CA ALA A 45 -3.51 7.58 -8.00
C ALA A 45 -4.66 8.34 -7.36
N HIS A 46 -4.93 8.06 -6.09
CA HIS A 46 -5.99 8.78 -5.38
C HIS A 46 -5.63 10.25 -5.21
N ILE A 47 -4.37 10.53 -4.92
CA ILE A 47 -3.91 11.91 -4.77
C ILE A 47 -3.95 12.64 -6.11
N GLU A 48 -3.52 11.98 -7.17
CA GLU A 48 -3.42 12.60 -8.48
C GLU A 48 -4.75 12.74 -9.19
N THR A 49 -5.74 11.97 -8.76
CA THR A 49 -7.07 12.07 -9.35
C THR A 49 -7.76 13.31 -8.78
N PRO A 50 -8.17 14.23 -9.61
CA PRO A 50 -8.90 15.40 -9.10
C PRO A 50 -10.20 14.96 -8.46
N ALA A 51 -10.64 15.75 -7.48
CA ALA A 51 -11.87 15.43 -6.80
C ALA A 51 -13.00 15.34 -7.81
N GLU A 52 -13.69 14.23 -7.79
CA GLU A 52 -14.79 14.02 -8.69
C GLU A 52 -15.97 14.85 -8.24
N PRO A 53 -16.47 15.71 -9.08
CA PRO A 53 -17.71 16.39 -8.71
C PRO A 53 -18.80 15.34 -8.65
N GLU A 54 -19.52 15.37 -7.60
CA GLU A 54 -20.64 14.47 -7.49
C GLU A 54 -21.69 14.87 -8.48
N ALA A 55 -21.92 13.97 -9.37
CA ALA A 55 -22.92 14.29 -10.39
C ALA A 55 -24.30 14.12 -9.83
#